data_673f396b503da205162a188655f64eb8
#
_entry.id   673f396b503da205162a188655f64eb8
#
_cell.length_a   1.000
_cell.length_b   1.000
_cell.length_c   1.000
_cell.angle_alpha   90.00
_cell.angle_beta   90.00
_cell.angle_gamma   90.00
#
_symmetry.space_group_name_H-M   'P 1'
#
loop_
_entity.id
_entity.type
_entity.pdbx_description
1 polymer ?
#
loop_
_entity_poly.entity_id
_entity_poly.type
_entity_poly.pdbx_seq_one_letter_code
_entity_poly.pdbx_strand_id
1 'polypeptide(L)'
;MNIETCCRGTLRTRFACAIGAWIAVFVTAATPAHADNGWDLSVLAEVGSPGGWVQVRENEIEGTRLHFDDLDVNTMPGLHFRADKTFSEVSELHLGFSTFMLDGSTTIDEPVNFNGATIAPGKLETRTRFQDFVEFDAAYWHRFAGFGQGGGIWGRIGATYVLLNFRLNGTLAPDSVGNELKEDFYVQELPVPMFGLHLRYPFANAWELDADASAGRLPWVDSLRTEGGEVKLAQTNEEVSVGLDYHFGNRWHAGGYLFYSYFAQDEKSHEDGNAIRLDSTGIGIKVGYQF
;
A
#
# COMPACT_ATOMS: atom_id res chain seq x y z
N MET A 1 -32.06 13.69 20.21
CA MET A 1 -31.75 13.06 18.90
C MET A 1 -30.96 11.83 19.22
N ASN A 2 -31.61 10.63 19.14
CA ASN A 2 -31.06 9.37 19.65
C ASN A 2 -29.95 8.82 18.74
N ILE A 3 -28.79 8.54 19.31
CA ILE A 3 -27.57 8.00 18.66
C ILE A 3 -27.70 6.52 18.24
N GLU A 4 -28.77 5.84 18.65
CA GLU A 4 -28.96 4.42 18.38
C GLU A 4 -29.44 4.05 16.97
N THR A 5 -29.84 5.02 16.14
CA THR A 5 -30.42 4.72 14.80
C THR A 5 -29.38 4.66 13.68
N CYS A 6 -28.11 4.95 13.95
CA CYS A 6 -27.05 5.03 12.92
C CYS A 6 -26.31 3.69 12.66
N CYS A 7 -26.59 2.63 13.44
CA CYS A 7 -25.79 1.38 13.39
C CYS A 7 -26.39 0.24 12.57
N ARG A 8 -27.42 0.47 11.73
CA ARG A 8 -28.01 -0.57 10.84
C ARG A 8 -27.73 -0.35 9.36
N GLY A 9 -26.68 0.37 9.01
CA GLY A 9 -26.20 0.50 7.64
C GLY A 9 -25.30 -0.67 7.23
N THR A 10 -25.27 -0.96 5.93
CA THR A 10 -24.35 -1.92 5.31
C THR A 10 -22.88 -1.58 5.65
N LEU A 11 -21.97 -2.54 5.54
CA LEU A 11 -20.52 -2.40 5.89
C LEU A 11 -19.89 -1.13 5.29
N ARG A 12 -20.34 -0.67 4.12
CA ARG A 12 -19.92 0.58 3.44
C ARG A 12 -20.18 1.85 4.27
N THR A 13 -21.29 1.89 5.02
CA THR A 13 -21.63 3.05 5.88
C THR A 13 -20.87 3.06 7.20
N ARG A 14 -20.39 1.91 7.66
CA ARG A 14 -19.64 1.81 8.92
C ARG A 14 -18.20 2.32 8.79
N PHE A 15 -17.57 2.14 7.62
CA PHE A 15 -16.22 2.63 7.35
C PHE A 15 -16.18 4.17 7.27
N ALA A 16 -17.14 4.78 6.59
CA ALA A 16 -17.23 6.25 6.50
C ALA A 16 -17.45 6.92 7.87
N CYS A 17 -18.17 6.28 8.79
CA CYS A 17 -18.36 6.76 10.15
C CYS A 17 -17.11 6.58 11.03
N ALA A 18 -16.31 5.53 10.83
CA ALA A 18 -15.11 5.29 11.63
C ALA A 18 -13.99 6.29 11.29
N ILE A 19 -13.79 6.61 10.01
CA ILE A 19 -12.78 7.59 9.57
C ILE A 19 -13.15 9.01 10.05
N GLY A 20 -14.43 9.38 10.00
CA GLY A 20 -14.90 10.69 10.46
C GLY A 20 -14.73 10.95 11.96
N ALA A 21 -14.72 9.90 12.80
CA ALA A 21 -14.63 10.04 14.25
C ALA A 21 -13.19 10.25 14.77
N TRP A 22 -12.16 9.84 14.01
CA TRP A 22 -10.76 9.96 14.41
C TRP A 22 -10.13 11.32 14.04
N ILE A 23 -10.68 12.03 13.06
CA ILE A 23 -10.16 13.34 12.62
C ILE A 23 -10.51 14.47 13.62
N ALA A 24 -11.48 14.28 14.49
CA ALA A 24 -12.00 15.35 15.37
C ALA A 24 -11.20 15.58 16.67
N VAL A 25 -10.12 14.82 16.96
CA VAL A 25 -9.50 14.82 18.31
C VAL A 25 -8.24 15.70 18.43
N PHE A 26 -7.67 16.26 17.35
CA PHE A 26 -6.36 16.92 17.41
C PHE A 26 -6.34 18.42 17.07
N VAL A 27 -7.32 19.20 17.48
CA VAL A 27 -7.24 20.68 17.35
C VAL A 27 -7.10 21.33 18.71
N THR A 28 -5.89 21.46 19.22
CA THR A 28 -5.55 22.43 20.27
C THR A 28 -4.20 23.08 19.99
N ALA A 29 -4.27 24.39 19.91
CA ALA A 29 -3.26 25.43 19.71
C ALA A 29 -1.79 25.12 19.99
N ALA A 30 -0.91 25.43 19.02
CA ALA A 30 0.52 25.60 19.22
C ALA A 30 1.05 26.84 18.49
N THR A 31 1.95 27.55 19.14
CA THR A 31 2.66 28.74 18.69
C THR A 31 3.81 28.42 17.73
N PRO A 32 4.17 29.32 16.80
CA PRO A 32 5.10 29.02 15.72
C PRO A 32 6.56 29.02 16.15
N ALA A 33 7.30 28.02 15.72
CA ALA A 33 8.76 28.05 15.63
C ALA A 33 9.18 27.35 14.34
N HIS A 34 9.82 28.05 13.43
CA HIS A 34 10.56 27.45 12.34
C HIS A 34 11.73 26.62 12.92
N ALA A 35 11.70 25.33 12.70
CA ALA A 35 12.82 24.46 13.02
C ALA A 35 13.50 24.06 11.71
N ASP A 36 14.65 24.65 11.42
CA ASP A 36 15.49 24.32 10.27
C ASP A 36 16.02 22.86 10.29
N ASN A 37 15.68 22.06 11.30
CA ASN A 37 16.06 20.66 11.50
C ASN A 37 14.97 19.87 12.22
N GLY A 38 13.75 19.87 11.66
CA GLY A 38 12.57 19.28 12.29
C GLY A 38 12.26 17.85 11.84
N TRP A 39 11.37 17.21 12.60
CA TRP A 39 10.61 16.07 12.14
C TRP A 39 9.25 16.55 11.63
N ASP A 40 8.80 15.97 10.53
CA ASP A 40 7.41 16.04 10.07
C ASP A 40 6.81 14.64 10.22
N LEU A 41 5.73 14.54 10.98
CA LEU A 41 4.98 13.30 11.14
C LEU A 41 3.63 13.44 10.50
N SER A 42 3.27 12.52 9.61
CA SER A 42 1.99 12.56 8.92
C SER A 42 1.27 11.21 8.92
N VAL A 43 -0.05 11.30 8.91
CA VAL A 43 -0.95 10.16 8.73
C VAL A 43 -1.75 10.40 7.47
N LEU A 44 -1.81 9.39 6.61
CA LEU A 44 -2.56 9.44 5.37
C LEU A 44 -3.58 8.31 5.37
N ALA A 45 -4.75 8.59 4.85
CA ALA A 45 -5.79 7.59 4.60
C ALA A 45 -6.20 7.69 3.13
N GLU A 46 -6.31 6.55 2.48
CA GLU A 46 -6.64 6.50 1.07
C GLU A 46 -7.65 5.41 0.74
N VAL A 47 -8.24 5.53 -0.42
CA VAL A 47 -9.04 4.48 -1.03
C VAL A 47 -8.72 4.43 -2.52
N GLY A 48 -8.29 3.26 -2.97
CA GLY A 48 -8.02 2.96 -4.37
C GLY A 48 -9.01 1.97 -4.95
N SER A 49 -9.05 1.92 -6.28
CA SER A 49 -9.70 0.86 -7.05
C SER A 49 -8.59 -0.09 -7.51
N PRO A 50 -8.51 -1.30 -6.94
CA PRO A 50 -7.48 -2.26 -7.31
C PRO A 50 -7.81 -2.92 -8.64
N GLY A 51 -6.77 -3.20 -9.43
CA GLY A 51 -6.79 -4.01 -10.64
C GLY A 51 -5.71 -5.08 -10.61
N GLY A 52 -5.74 -5.97 -11.61
CA GLY A 52 -4.72 -7.02 -11.73
C GLY A 52 -5.22 -8.41 -11.32
N TRP A 53 -4.30 -9.26 -10.86
CA TRP A 53 -4.61 -10.68 -10.62
C TRP A 53 -3.59 -11.33 -9.67
N VAL A 54 -3.98 -12.48 -9.12
CA VAL A 54 -3.15 -13.38 -8.32
C VAL A 54 -3.21 -14.80 -8.90
N GLN A 55 -2.10 -15.53 -8.87
CA GLN A 55 -2.01 -16.94 -9.28
C GLN A 55 -1.02 -17.64 -8.37
N VAL A 56 -1.43 -18.77 -7.79
CA VAL A 56 -0.61 -19.54 -6.84
C VAL A 56 -0.57 -20.98 -7.28
N ARG A 57 0.62 -21.45 -7.65
CA ARG A 57 0.91 -22.83 -8.02
C ARG A 57 1.54 -23.55 -6.82
N GLU A 58 1.12 -24.76 -6.59
CA GLU A 58 1.74 -25.64 -5.61
C GLU A 58 2.03 -27.00 -6.29
N ASN A 59 3.28 -27.40 -6.29
CA ASN A 59 3.78 -28.60 -6.97
C ASN A 59 3.38 -28.63 -8.46
N GLU A 60 2.71 -29.70 -8.90
CA GLU A 60 2.23 -29.86 -10.29
C GLU A 60 0.85 -29.24 -10.54
N ILE A 61 0.20 -28.71 -9.48
CA ILE A 61 -1.15 -28.12 -9.57
C ILE A 61 -0.99 -26.62 -9.90
N GLU A 62 -1.21 -26.30 -11.17
CA GLU A 62 -1.22 -24.91 -11.59
C GLU A 62 -2.43 -24.18 -10.99
N GLY A 63 -2.18 -23.05 -10.34
CA GLY A 63 -3.23 -22.22 -9.77
C GLY A 63 -4.05 -21.51 -10.83
N THR A 64 -5.32 -21.35 -10.58
CA THR A 64 -6.20 -20.50 -11.39
C THR A 64 -5.75 -19.06 -11.27
N ARG A 65 -5.65 -18.36 -12.40
CA ARG A 65 -5.44 -16.91 -12.39
C ARG A 65 -6.73 -16.22 -11.99
N LEU A 66 -6.71 -15.55 -10.85
CA LEU A 66 -7.86 -14.88 -10.26
C LEU A 66 -7.68 -13.36 -10.40
N HIS A 67 -8.51 -12.72 -11.20
CA HIS A 67 -8.53 -11.27 -11.28
C HIS A 67 -9.26 -10.68 -10.07
N PHE A 68 -8.82 -9.52 -9.60
CA PHE A 68 -9.44 -8.87 -8.44
C PHE A 68 -10.88 -8.48 -8.73
N ASP A 69 -11.22 -8.14 -9.97
CA ASP A 69 -12.59 -7.88 -10.42
C ASP A 69 -13.47 -9.14 -10.30
N ASP A 70 -12.95 -10.33 -10.67
CA ASP A 70 -13.67 -11.60 -10.56
C ASP A 70 -13.92 -11.99 -9.08
N LEU A 71 -13.09 -11.52 -8.18
CA LEU A 71 -13.22 -11.69 -6.73
C LEU A 71 -14.13 -10.62 -6.07
N ASP A 72 -14.70 -9.69 -6.86
CA ASP A 72 -15.48 -8.54 -6.39
C ASP A 72 -14.67 -7.63 -5.41
N VAL A 73 -13.35 -7.54 -5.62
CA VAL A 73 -12.48 -6.63 -4.87
C VAL A 73 -12.51 -5.26 -5.55
N ASN A 74 -13.46 -4.43 -5.16
CA ASN A 74 -13.74 -3.15 -5.82
C ASN A 74 -13.03 -1.96 -5.17
N THR A 75 -12.51 -2.14 -3.96
CA THR A 75 -11.84 -1.07 -3.20
C THR A 75 -10.68 -1.61 -2.39
N MET A 76 -9.61 -0.82 -2.33
CA MET A 76 -8.43 -1.06 -1.50
C MET A 76 -8.21 0.14 -0.59
N PRO A 77 -8.79 0.16 0.63
CA PRO A 77 -8.46 1.17 1.61
C PRO A 77 -7.04 0.98 2.15
N GLY A 78 -6.33 2.09 2.33
CA GLY A 78 -4.97 2.17 2.87
C GLY A 78 -4.86 3.15 4.02
N LEU A 79 -3.92 2.89 4.91
CA LEU A 79 -3.51 3.78 5.99
C LEU A 79 -1.99 3.85 6.02
N HIS A 80 -1.43 5.06 6.04
CA HIS A 80 0.00 5.29 6.01
C HIS A 80 0.43 6.17 7.17
N PHE A 81 1.61 5.87 7.69
CA PHE A 81 2.32 6.67 8.68
C PHE A 81 3.66 7.07 8.06
N ARG A 82 3.95 8.36 8.05
CA ARG A 82 5.21 8.91 7.52
C ARG A 82 5.92 9.71 8.58
N ALA A 83 7.23 9.62 8.53
CA ALA A 83 8.13 10.42 9.36
C ALA A 83 9.26 10.95 8.48
N ASP A 84 9.27 12.23 8.25
CA ASP A 84 10.27 12.92 7.45
C ASP A 84 11.22 13.68 8.36
N LYS A 85 12.52 13.48 8.20
CA LYS A 85 13.57 14.18 8.94
C LYS A 85 14.37 15.07 8.00
N THR A 86 14.23 16.36 8.14
CA THR A 86 15.05 17.33 7.46
C THR A 86 16.39 17.45 8.19
N PHE A 87 17.51 17.20 7.51
CA PHE A 87 18.85 17.39 8.03
C PHE A 87 19.45 18.73 7.62
N SER A 88 19.07 19.21 6.44
CA SER A 88 19.49 20.50 5.88
C SER A 88 18.48 20.94 4.82
N GLU A 89 18.67 22.14 4.29
CA GLU A 89 17.82 22.65 3.19
C GLU A 89 17.79 21.74 1.94
N VAL A 90 18.74 20.82 1.79
CA VAL A 90 18.87 19.97 0.61
C VAL A 90 18.76 18.47 0.89
N SER A 91 18.64 18.07 2.17
CA SER A 91 18.76 16.66 2.55
C SER A 91 17.67 16.26 3.54
N GLU A 92 16.90 15.23 3.20
CA GLU A 92 15.81 14.69 4.01
C GLU A 92 15.89 13.17 4.05
N LEU A 93 15.48 12.57 5.18
CA LEU A 93 15.22 11.14 5.33
C LEU A 93 13.72 10.95 5.42
N HIS A 94 13.21 10.05 4.64
CA HIS A 94 11.81 9.63 4.63
C HIS A 94 11.69 8.21 5.15
N LEU A 95 10.78 7.99 6.10
CA LEU A 95 10.42 6.68 6.63
C LEU A 95 8.91 6.52 6.53
N GLY A 96 8.46 5.39 5.99
CA GLY A 96 7.05 5.07 5.80
C GLY A 96 6.68 3.70 6.34
N PHE A 97 5.46 3.61 6.79
CA PHE A 97 4.75 2.38 7.10
C PHE A 97 3.34 2.49 6.53
N SER A 98 2.96 1.53 5.71
CA SER A 98 1.66 1.49 5.07
C SER A 98 0.97 0.15 5.31
N THR A 99 -0.34 0.17 5.30
CA THR A 99 -1.14 -1.06 5.35
C THR A 99 -2.38 -0.91 4.49
N PHE A 100 -2.75 -2.00 3.84
CA PHE A 100 -3.85 -2.05 2.88
C PHE A 100 -4.78 -3.22 3.19
N MET A 101 -6.01 -3.13 2.70
CA MET A 101 -7.00 -4.20 2.79
C MET A 101 -7.58 -4.51 1.43
N LEU A 102 -7.71 -5.81 1.16
CA LEU A 102 -8.36 -6.35 -0.03
C LEU A 102 -9.48 -7.28 0.44
N ASP A 103 -10.71 -6.84 0.29
CA ASP A 103 -11.89 -7.62 0.67
C ASP A 103 -12.80 -7.79 -0.54
N GLY A 104 -13.19 -9.02 -0.83
CA GLY A 104 -14.12 -9.33 -1.91
C GLY A 104 -14.92 -10.61 -1.64
N SER A 105 -16.07 -10.74 -2.28
CA SER A 105 -16.93 -11.92 -2.16
C SER A 105 -17.72 -12.10 -3.44
N THR A 106 -17.52 -13.23 -4.09
CA THR A 106 -18.17 -13.59 -5.35
C THR A 106 -18.76 -15.01 -5.30
N THR A 107 -19.44 -15.41 -6.34
CA THR A 107 -19.86 -16.79 -6.56
C THR A 107 -19.21 -17.30 -7.83
N ILE A 108 -18.50 -18.42 -7.73
CA ILE A 108 -17.83 -19.08 -8.84
C ILE A 108 -18.68 -20.24 -9.35
N ASP A 109 -18.74 -20.40 -10.67
CA ASP A 109 -19.50 -21.47 -11.34
C ASP A 109 -18.59 -22.66 -11.70
N GLU A 110 -17.27 -22.45 -11.74
CA GLU A 110 -16.26 -23.45 -12.04
C GLU A 110 -15.30 -23.65 -10.87
N PRO A 111 -14.66 -24.83 -10.71
CA PRO A 111 -13.66 -25.04 -9.67
C PRO A 111 -12.45 -24.12 -9.85
N VAL A 112 -11.89 -23.66 -8.73
CA VAL A 112 -10.71 -22.81 -8.67
C VAL A 112 -9.58 -23.53 -7.95
N ASN A 113 -8.41 -23.60 -8.59
CA ASN A 113 -7.19 -24.11 -7.95
C ASN A 113 -6.39 -22.95 -7.32
N PHE A 114 -6.02 -23.14 -6.08
CA PHE A 114 -5.21 -22.15 -5.35
C PHE A 114 -4.36 -22.89 -4.30
N ASN A 115 -3.04 -22.70 -4.35
CA ASN A 115 -2.08 -23.28 -3.41
C ASN A 115 -2.28 -24.79 -3.21
N GLY A 116 -2.32 -25.55 -4.31
CA GLY A 116 -2.53 -27.00 -4.28
C GLY A 116 -3.95 -27.47 -3.90
N ALA A 117 -4.80 -26.57 -3.45
CA ALA A 117 -6.19 -26.88 -3.12
C ALA A 117 -7.12 -26.61 -4.30
N THR A 118 -8.21 -27.38 -4.39
CA THR A 118 -9.31 -27.13 -5.33
C THR A 118 -10.54 -26.68 -4.57
N ILE A 119 -11.04 -25.50 -4.90
CA ILE A 119 -12.27 -24.92 -4.34
C ILE A 119 -13.42 -25.28 -5.26
N ALA A 120 -14.48 -25.87 -4.72
CA ALA A 120 -15.68 -26.23 -5.46
C ALA A 120 -16.48 -24.97 -5.87
N PRO A 121 -17.29 -25.06 -6.95
CA PRO A 121 -18.25 -24.01 -7.29
C PRO A 121 -19.09 -23.57 -6.09
N GLY A 122 -19.33 -22.28 -5.98
CA GLY A 122 -20.05 -21.70 -4.85
C GLY A 122 -19.47 -20.38 -4.40
N LYS A 123 -19.70 -20.02 -3.15
CA LYS A 123 -19.20 -18.76 -2.58
C LYS A 123 -17.70 -18.80 -2.41
N LEU A 124 -17.03 -17.76 -2.92
CA LEU A 124 -15.60 -17.50 -2.78
C LEU A 124 -15.40 -16.12 -2.17
N GLU A 125 -14.58 -16.04 -1.13
CA GLU A 125 -14.25 -14.80 -0.45
C GLU A 125 -12.73 -14.62 -0.41
N THR A 126 -12.26 -13.38 -0.56
CA THR A 126 -10.90 -12.98 -0.19
C THR A 126 -10.96 -11.94 0.89
N ARG A 127 -10.01 -11.99 1.82
CA ARG A 127 -9.91 -11.02 2.90
C ARG A 127 -8.48 -10.90 3.39
N THR A 128 -7.89 -9.72 3.22
CA THR A 128 -6.67 -9.35 3.93
C THR A 128 -7.03 -8.55 5.19
N ARG A 129 -6.32 -8.82 6.27
CA ARG A 129 -6.41 -8.04 7.50
C ARG A 129 -5.35 -6.96 7.47
N PHE A 130 -5.44 -6.01 8.41
CA PHE A 130 -4.47 -4.92 8.58
C PHE A 130 -2.99 -5.37 8.59
N GLN A 131 -2.71 -6.55 9.10
CA GLN A 131 -1.37 -7.12 9.20
C GLN A 131 -0.97 -8.00 8.02
N ASP A 132 -1.93 -8.28 7.11
CA ASP A 132 -1.72 -9.22 6.00
C ASP A 132 -1.16 -8.52 4.76
N PHE A 133 -1.29 -7.19 4.66
CA PHE A 133 -0.69 -6.41 3.59
C PHE A 133 -0.09 -5.13 4.17
N VAL A 134 1.21 -5.16 4.39
CA VAL A 134 1.97 -4.04 4.94
C VAL A 134 3.18 -3.73 4.06
N GLU A 135 3.57 -2.47 4.10
CA GLU A 135 4.73 -1.96 3.41
C GLU A 135 5.56 -1.09 4.34
N PHE A 136 6.88 -1.24 4.25
CA PHE A 136 7.85 -0.38 4.91
C PHE A 136 8.70 0.26 3.83
N ASP A 137 8.87 1.57 3.89
CA ASP A 137 9.77 2.29 3.03
C ASP A 137 10.76 3.15 3.81
N ALA A 138 11.95 3.30 3.24
CA ALA A 138 12.97 4.20 3.73
C ALA A 138 13.70 4.82 2.54
N ALA A 139 13.78 6.15 2.49
CA ALA A 139 14.39 6.84 1.39
C ALA A 139 15.17 8.07 1.87
N TYR A 140 16.30 8.32 1.20
CA TYR A 140 17.04 9.57 1.29
C TYR A 140 16.67 10.45 0.10
N TRP A 141 16.34 11.71 0.37
CA TRP A 141 16.00 12.71 -0.61
C TRP A 141 17.07 13.79 -0.65
N HIS A 142 17.46 14.16 -1.86
CA HIS A 142 18.44 15.23 -2.09
C HIS A 142 17.89 16.25 -3.09
N ARG A 143 17.79 17.52 -2.67
CA ARG A 143 17.32 18.63 -3.50
C ARG A 143 18.41 19.05 -4.48
N PHE A 144 18.18 18.89 -5.76
CA PHE A 144 19.09 19.31 -6.82
C PHE A 144 18.64 20.58 -7.56
N ALA A 145 17.39 20.98 -7.42
CA ALA A 145 16.88 22.26 -7.92
C ALA A 145 15.98 22.91 -6.87
N GLY A 146 16.22 24.17 -6.57
CA GLY A 146 15.42 24.94 -5.63
C GLY A 146 14.63 26.04 -6.33
N PHE A 147 13.41 26.28 -5.85
CA PHE A 147 12.57 27.42 -6.23
C PHE A 147 12.39 28.34 -5.03
N GLY A 148 11.97 29.59 -5.27
CA GLY A 148 11.66 30.52 -4.17
C GLY A 148 10.70 29.91 -3.13
N GLN A 149 10.81 30.39 -1.87
CA GLN A 149 9.95 29.99 -0.75
C GLN A 149 10.08 28.51 -0.31
N GLY A 150 11.25 27.88 -0.47
CA GLY A 150 11.51 26.53 0.03
C GLY A 150 11.10 25.39 -0.90
N GLY A 151 10.51 25.69 -2.05
CA GLY A 151 10.17 24.69 -3.06
C GLY A 151 11.40 24.13 -3.78
N GLY A 152 11.23 23.03 -4.50
CA GLY A 152 12.31 22.41 -5.25
C GLY A 152 11.95 21.10 -5.90
N ILE A 153 12.96 20.48 -6.49
CA ILE A 153 12.91 19.12 -7.01
C ILE A 153 14.00 18.31 -6.29
N TRP A 154 13.59 17.18 -5.75
CA TRP A 154 14.45 16.22 -5.06
C TRP A 154 14.59 14.95 -5.86
N GLY A 155 15.78 14.36 -5.85
CA GLY A 155 16.00 12.97 -6.21
C GLY A 155 15.81 12.10 -4.98
N ARG A 156 15.15 10.96 -5.17
CA ARG A 156 14.89 9.94 -4.15
C ARG A 156 15.72 8.70 -4.45
N ILE A 157 16.41 8.16 -3.43
CA ILE A 157 16.99 6.84 -3.43
C ILE A 157 16.59 6.14 -2.13
N GLY A 158 16.11 4.91 -2.22
CA GLY A 158 15.63 4.22 -1.03
C GLY A 158 15.36 2.75 -1.29
N ALA A 159 14.58 2.17 -0.42
CA ALA A 159 14.15 0.80 -0.51
C ALA A 159 12.74 0.62 0.07
N THR A 160 11.98 -0.27 -0.53
CA THR A 160 10.64 -0.65 -0.08
C THR A 160 10.60 -2.15 0.21
N TYR A 161 9.96 -2.52 1.30
CA TYR A 161 9.77 -3.91 1.72
C TYR A 161 8.27 -4.16 1.88
N VAL A 162 7.74 -5.13 1.12
CA VAL A 162 6.31 -5.47 1.12
C VAL A 162 6.10 -6.84 1.74
N LEU A 163 5.15 -6.93 2.65
CA LEU A 163 4.63 -8.16 3.24
C LEU A 163 3.18 -8.33 2.76
N LEU A 164 2.92 -9.34 1.97
CA LEU A 164 1.56 -9.63 1.51
C LEU A 164 1.22 -11.10 1.78
N ASN A 165 0.16 -11.28 2.53
CA ASN A 165 -0.45 -12.55 2.84
C ASN A 165 -1.84 -12.59 2.21
N PHE A 166 -1.99 -13.35 1.14
CA PHE A 166 -3.23 -13.47 0.41
C PHE A 166 -3.98 -14.73 0.81
N ARG A 167 -5.28 -14.61 1.05
CA ARG A 167 -6.12 -15.72 1.51
C ARG A 167 -7.43 -15.76 0.76
N LEU A 168 -7.82 -16.98 0.38
CA LEU A 168 -9.16 -17.30 -0.07
C LEU A 168 -9.93 -18.05 1.03
N ASN A 169 -11.24 -17.99 0.94
CA ASN A 169 -12.17 -18.75 1.76
C ASN A 169 -13.28 -19.28 0.87
N GLY A 170 -13.44 -20.59 0.83
CA GLY A 170 -14.40 -21.28 -0.02
C GLY A 170 -14.57 -22.73 0.43
N THR A 171 -15.49 -23.44 -0.17
CA THR A 171 -15.70 -24.87 0.11
C THR A 171 -14.73 -25.70 -0.71
N LEU A 172 -13.92 -26.53 -0.07
CA LEU A 172 -13.01 -27.44 -0.78
C LEU A 172 -13.80 -28.48 -1.57
N ALA A 173 -13.31 -28.81 -2.76
CA ALA A 173 -13.82 -29.91 -3.56
C ALA A 173 -13.55 -31.25 -2.84
N PRO A 174 -14.43 -32.27 -2.96
CA PRO A 174 -14.26 -33.55 -2.30
C PRO A 174 -12.99 -34.31 -2.70
N ASP A 175 -12.46 -34.01 -3.88
CA ASP A 175 -11.25 -34.58 -4.47
C ASP A 175 -10.03 -33.64 -4.38
N SER A 176 -10.13 -32.57 -3.61
CA SER A 176 -9.01 -31.63 -3.38
C SER A 176 -7.85 -32.38 -2.72
N VAL A 177 -6.66 -32.24 -3.32
CA VAL A 177 -5.42 -32.83 -2.78
C VAL A 177 -4.88 -31.98 -1.62
N GLY A 178 -4.84 -30.65 -1.82
CA GLY A 178 -4.45 -29.68 -0.80
C GLY A 178 -5.63 -29.18 0.00
N ASN A 179 -5.33 -28.48 1.09
CA ASN A 179 -6.34 -27.89 1.97
C ASN A 179 -5.96 -26.46 2.41
N GLU A 180 -4.84 -25.93 1.93
CA GLU A 180 -4.39 -24.58 2.27
C GLU A 180 -4.92 -23.56 1.28
N LEU A 181 -5.58 -22.53 1.80
CA LEU A 181 -6.18 -21.44 1.02
C LEU A 181 -5.53 -20.10 1.37
N LYS A 182 -4.26 -20.13 1.75
CA LYS A 182 -3.47 -18.98 2.13
C LYS A 182 -2.13 -19.04 1.42
N GLU A 183 -1.67 -17.91 0.91
CA GLU A 183 -0.34 -17.76 0.34
C GLU A 183 0.38 -16.54 0.93
N ASP A 184 1.60 -16.76 1.31
CA ASP A 184 2.47 -15.76 1.90
C ASP A 184 3.46 -15.23 0.85
N PHE A 185 3.09 -14.15 0.14
CA PHE A 185 3.98 -13.45 -0.81
C PHE A 185 5.08 -12.62 -0.12
N TYR A 186 5.21 -12.70 1.19
CA TYR A 186 6.21 -11.96 1.96
C TYR A 186 7.51 -12.73 2.22
N VAL A 187 7.67 -13.84 1.61
CA VAL A 187 8.87 -14.68 1.71
C VAL A 187 10.14 -13.96 1.28
N GLN A 188 9.98 -12.74 0.88
CA GLN A 188 11.03 -11.90 0.38
C GLN A 188 11.82 -11.26 1.52
N GLU A 189 13.07 -11.64 1.62
CA GLU A 189 14.00 -11.14 2.62
C GLU A 189 14.78 -9.92 2.13
N LEU A 190 14.62 -9.54 0.86
CA LEU A 190 15.34 -8.44 0.24
C LEU A 190 14.40 -7.28 -0.10
N PRO A 191 14.69 -6.07 0.40
CA PRO A 191 13.93 -4.88 0.00
C PRO A 191 14.19 -4.53 -1.46
N VAL A 192 13.18 -3.99 -2.13
CA VAL A 192 13.28 -3.50 -3.50
C VAL A 192 13.98 -2.13 -3.49
N PRO A 193 15.10 -1.96 -4.22
CA PRO A 193 15.71 -0.66 -4.37
C PRO A 193 14.78 0.27 -5.17
N MET A 194 14.55 1.48 -4.64
CA MET A 194 13.65 2.47 -5.21
C MET A 194 14.40 3.73 -5.62
N PHE A 195 14.03 4.29 -6.76
CA PHE A 195 14.52 5.56 -7.26
C PHE A 195 13.33 6.43 -7.65
N GLY A 196 13.43 7.74 -7.45
CA GLY A 196 12.31 8.61 -7.76
C GLY A 196 12.67 10.08 -7.79
N LEU A 197 11.64 10.86 -8.06
CA LEU A 197 11.66 12.31 -8.05
C LEU A 197 10.50 12.81 -7.19
N HIS A 198 10.76 13.86 -6.44
CA HIS A 198 9.75 14.56 -5.67
C HIS A 198 9.78 16.04 -6.01
N LEU A 199 8.63 16.62 -6.23
CA LEU A 199 8.42 18.05 -6.47
C LEU A 199 7.62 18.64 -5.32
N ARG A 200 8.12 19.71 -4.73
CA ARG A 200 7.40 20.56 -3.78
C ARG A 200 7.34 21.97 -4.35
N TYR A 201 6.15 22.49 -4.55
CA TYR A 201 5.95 23.81 -5.13
C TYR A 201 4.97 24.65 -4.31
N PRO A 202 5.47 25.47 -3.37
CA PRO A 202 4.63 26.45 -2.67
C PRO A 202 4.24 27.57 -3.65
N PHE A 203 2.93 27.81 -3.80
CA PHE A 203 2.43 28.77 -4.80
C PHE A 203 1.51 29.87 -4.22
N ALA A 204 1.08 29.75 -2.97
CA ALA A 204 0.35 30.77 -2.24
C ALA A 204 0.74 30.69 -0.77
N ASN A 205 0.39 31.71 0.02
CA ASN A 205 0.90 31.86 1.40
C ASN A 205 0.75 30.64 2.31
N ALA A 206 -0.11 29.68 1.97
CA ALA A 206 -0.36 28.50 2.76
C ALA A 206 -0.57 27.22 1.92
N TRP A 207 -0.53 27.32 0.60
CA TRP A 207 -0.77 26.20 -0.30
C TRP A 207 0.53 25.69 -0.93
N GLU A 208 0.65 24.38 -1.02
CA GLU A 208 1.77 23.70 -1.62
C GLU A 208 1.26 22.59 -2.54
N LEU A 209 1.78 22.53 -3.77
CA LEU A 209 1.64 21.39 -4.65
C LEU A 209 2.76 20.41 -4.32
N ASP A 210 2.39 19.17 -4.08
CA ASP A 210 3.28 18.08 -3.82
C ASP A 210 3.10 17.01 -4.91
N ALA A 211 4.19 16.52 -5.50
CA ALA A 211 4.12 15.44 -6.46
C ALA A 211 5.31 14.49 -6.28
N ASP A 212 5.04 13.21 -6.24
CA ASP A 212 6.05 12.16 -6.11
C ASP A 212 5.90 11.14 -7.25
N ALA A 213 7.03 10.65 -7.75
CA ALA A 213 7.08 9.54 -8.68
C ALA A 213 8.29 8.67 -8.36
N SER A 214 8.08 7.42 -8.07
CA SER A 214 9.14 6.47 -7.78
C SER A 214 8.90 5.12 -8.43
N ALA A 215 9.98 4.43 -8.76
CA ALA A 215 9.95 3.08 -9.29
C ALA A 215 11.15 2.28 -8.78
N GLY A 216 10.94 0.98 -8.64
CA GLY A 216 11.97 0.07 -8.22
C GLY A 216 11.77 -1.33 -8.78
N ARG A 217 12.87 -2.02 -8.97
CA ARG A 217 12.85 -3.40 -9.44
C ARG A 217 13.94 -4.22 -8.77
N LEU A 218 13.53 -5.35 -8.20
CA LEU A 218 14.41 -6.43 -7.86
C LEU A 218 14.34 -7.44 -9.01
N PRO A 219 15.43 -7.65 -9.80
CA PRO A 219 15.47 -8.69 -10.82
C PRO A 219 15.40 -10.07 -10.16
N TRP A 220 15.31 -11.12 -10.95
CA TRP A 220 15.39 -12.48 -10.41
C TRP A 220 16.65 -12.66 -9.56
N VAL A 221 16.42 -12.90 -8.27
CA VAL A 221 17.46 -13.16 -7.27
C VAL A 221 17.13 -14.44 -6.52
N ASP A 222 18.17 -15.09 -6.00
CA ASP A 222 17.98 -16.24 -5.13
C ASP A 222 17.47 -15.72 -3.77
N SER A 223 16.36 -16.31 -3.30
CA SER A 223 15.87 -16.09 -1.94
C SER A 223 16.82 -16.74 -0.93
N LEU A 224 16.87 -16.21 0.28
CA LEU A 224 17.56 -16.84 1.40
C LEU A 224 16.81 -18.09 1.92
N ARG A 225 15.60 -18.32 1.45
CA ARG A 225 14.82 -19.52 1.76
C ARG A 225 15.24 -20.69 0.91
N THR A 226 15.14 -21.88 1.51
CA THR A 226 15.43 -23.16 0.87
C THR A 226 14.23 -24.09 1.04
N GLU A 227 13.10 -23.76 0.43
CA GLU A 227 11.93 -24.64 0.39
C GLU A 227 12.03 -25.54 -0.86
N GLY A 228 12.22 -26.84 -0.65
CA GLY A 228 12.30 -27.81 -1.73
C GLY A 228 13.43 -27.60 -2.75
N GLY A 229 14.37 -26.65 -2.51
CA GLY A 229 15.44 -26.29 -3.43
C GLY A 229 15.75 -24.81 -3.48
N GLU A 230 16.20 -24.33 -4.65
CA GLU A 230 16.42 -22.90 -4.89
C GLU A 230 15.09 -22.18 -5.14
N VAL A 231 14.80 -21.15 -4.36
CA VAL A 231 13.69 -20.23 -4.58
C VAL A 231 14.22 -18.99 -5.26
N LYS A 232 13.62 -18.59 -6.38
CA LYS A 232 13.93 -17.34 -7.10
C LYS A 232 12.73 -16.43 -7.08
N LEU A 233 12.97 -15.16 -6.87
CA LEU A 233 11.94 -14.15 -6.88
C LEU A 233 12.35 -12.90 -7.67
N ALA A 234 11.36 -12.20 -8.20
CA ALA A 234 11.49 -10.89 -8.81
C ALA A 234 10.34 -10.01 -8.35
N GLN A 235 10.62 -8.72 -8.13
CA GLN A 235 9.60 -7.77 -7.71
C GLN A 235 9.75 -6.43 -8.43
N THR A 236 8.63 -5.76 -8.63
CA THR A 236 8.55 -4.40 -9.18
C THR A 236 7.57 -3.59 -8.34
N ASN A 237 7.97 -2.38 -7.96
CA ASN A 237 7.12 -1.41 -7.27
C ASN A 237 7.17 -0.09 -8.03
N GLU A 238 6.02 0.53 -8.23
CA GLU A 238 5.90 1.86 -8.85
C GLU A 238 4.85 2.67 -8.09
N GLU A 239 5.13 3.94 -7.88
CA GLU A 239 4.23 4.86 -7.21
C GLU A 239 4.28 6.21 -7.90
N VAL A 240 3.11 6.82 -8.07
CA VAL A 240 2.96 8.21 -8.50
C VAL A 240 1.87 8.85 -7.67
N SER A 241 2.13 10.04 -7.14
CA SER A 241 1.10 10.82 -6.46
C SER A 241 1.21 12.30 -6.80
N VAL A 242 0.06 12.97 -6.75
CA VAL A 242 -0.03 14.44 -6.88
C VAL A 242 -1.05 14.93 -5.88
N GLY A 243 -0.66 15.86 -5.05
CA GLY A 243 -1.47 16.39 -3.96
C GLY A 243 -1.41 17.90 -3.81
N LEU A 244 -2.34 18.41 -3.03
CA LEU A 244 -2.38 19.79 -2.57
C LEU A 244 -2.43 19.79 -1.06
N ASP A 245 -1.46 20.46 -0.44
CA ASP A 245 -1.37 20.66 1.00
C ASP A 245 -1.69 22.10 1.37
N TYR A 246 -2.40 22.25 2.46
CA TYR A 246 -2.67 23.54 3.11
C TYR A 246 -2.00 23.58 4.47
N HIS A 247 -1.12 24.55 4.68
CA HIS A 247 -0.42 24.79 5.93
C HIS A 247 -1.23 25.74 6.80
N PHE A 248 -1.66 25.28 7.97
CA PHE A 248 -2.42 26.09 8.93
C PHE A 248 -1.66 26.24 10.25
N GLY A 249 -1.44 27.50 10.59
CA GLY A 249 -0.46 27.80 11.62
C GLY A 249 0.94 27.51 11.13
N ASN A 250 1.89 27.33 12.04
CA ASN A 250 3.29 27.16 11.66
C ASN A 250 3.77 25.72 11.72
N ARG A 251 2.88 24.77 12.03
CA ARG A 251 3.28 23.36 12.27
C ARG A 251 2.35 22.33 11.67
N TRP A 252 1.10 22.67 11.43
CA TRP A 252 0.12 21.74 10.90
C TRP A 252 -0.02 21.90 9.39
N HIS A 253 -0.19 20.80 8.72
CA HIS A 253 -0.63 20.78 7.33
C HIS A 253 -1.68 19.67 7.12
N ALA A 254 -2.55 19.88 6.16
CA ALA A 254 -3.50 18.88 5.72
C ALA A 254 -3.71 19.02 4.23
N GLY A 255 -3.93 17.90 3.56
CA GLY A 255 -4.06 17.89 2.11
C GLY A 255 -4.88 16.74 1.59
N GLY A 256 -5.06 16.75 0.29
CA GLY A 256 -5.63 15.67 -0.47
C GLY A 256 -4.75 15.34 -1.67
N TYR A 257 -4.73 14.09 -2.09
CA TYR A 257 -3.90 13.63 -3.19
C TYR A 257 -4.62 12.59 -4.06
N LEU A 258 -4.18 12.51 -5.29
CA LEU A 258 -4.47 11.41 -6.22
C LEU A 258 -3.24 10.53 -6.27
N PHE A 259 -3.42 9.24 -6.41
CA PHE A 259 -2.32 8.31 -6.52
C PHE A 259 -2.55 7.21 -7.55
N TYR A 260 -1.46 6.65 -8.02
CA TYR A 260 -1.35 5.39 -8.72
C TYR A 260 -0.24 4.58 -8.06
N SER A 261 -0.50 3.30 -7.81
CA SER A 261 0.50 2.35 -7.32
C SER A 261 0.47 1.08 -8.16
N TYR A 262 1.63 0.44 -8.30
CA TYR A 262 1.77 -0.85 -8.95
C TYR A 262 2.73 -1.72 -8.16
N PHE A 263 2.28 -2.92 -7.85
CA PHE A 263 3.05 -3.97 -7.20
C PHE A 263 3.01 -5.23 -8.04
N ALA A 264 4.17 -5.80 -8.34
CA ALA A 264 4.27 -7.07 -9.03
C ALA A 264 5.32 -7.95 -8.37
N GLN A 265 4.98 -9.21 -8.13
CA GLN A 265 5.92 -10.20 -7.64
C GLN A 265 5.76 -11.49 -8.43
N ASP A 266 6.89 -12.12 -8.76
CA ASP A 266 6.99 -13.46 -9.30
C ASP A 266 7.92 -14.28 -8.41
N GLU A 267 7.49 -15.48 -8.07
CA GLU A 267 8.25 -16.46 -7.32
C GLU A 267 8.32 -17.78 -8.10
N LYS A 268 9.47 -18.44 -8.05
CA LYS A 268 9.69 -19.76 -8.66
C LYS A 268 10.55 -20.61 -7.77
N SER A 269 10.02 -21.76 -7.38
CA SER A 269 10.76 -22.85 -6.76
C SER A 269 10.47 -24.18 -7.47
N HIS A 270 10.99 -25.27 -6.95
CA HIS A 270 10.60 -26.60 -7.40
C HIS A 270 9.13 -26.89 -7.10
N GLU A 271 8.66 -26.43 -5.95
CA GLU A 271 7.31 -26.66 -5.44
C GLU A 271 6.36 -25.52 -5.82
N ASP A 272 6.80 -24.25 -5.73
CA ASP A 272 5.96 -23.08 -5.91
C ASP A 272 6.17 -22.34 -7.23
N GLY A 273 5.16 -21.63 -7.65
CA GLY A 273 5.21 -20.78 -8.83
C GLY A 273 4.15 -19.68 -8.70
N ASN A 274 4.41 -18.74 -7.80
CA ASN A 274 3.46 -17.73 -7.37
C ASN A 274 3.66 -16.43 -8.14
N ALA A 275 2.58 -15.78 -8.50
CA ALA A 275 2.64 -14.51 -9.16
C ALA A 275 1.46 -13.62 -8.73
N ILE A 276 1.75 -12.35 -8.53
CA ILE A 276 0.75 -11.31 -8.30
C ILE A 276 1.07 -10.09 -9.13
N ARG A 277 0.04 -9.44 -9.62
CA ARG A 277 0.05 -8.12 -10.24
C ARG A 277 -1.10 -7.34 -9.62
N LEU A 278 -0.77 -6.26 -8.95
CA LEU A 278 -1.74 -5.41 -8.28
C LEU A 278 -1.44 -3.97 -8.65
N ASP A 279 -2.36 -3.33 -9.32
CA ASP A 279 -2.35 -1.89 -9.52
C ASP A 279 -3.51 -1.25 -8.76
N SER A 280 -3.36 0.00 -8.41
CA SER A 280 -4.42 0.77 -7.76
C SER A 280 -4.35 2.23 -8.14
N THR A 281 -5.50 2.81 -8.40
CA THR A 281 -5.66 4.26 -8.62
C THR A 281 -6.70 4.79 -7.66
N GLY A 282 -6.42 5.90 -7.01
CA GLY A 282 -7.33 6.38 -5.98
C GLY A 282 -7.07 7.79 -5.51
N ILE A 283 -7.72 8.10 -4.40
CA ILE A 283 -7.64 9.38 -3.73
C ILE A 283 -7.28 9.17 -2.26
N GLY A 284 -6.59 10.14 -1.70
CA GLY A 284 -6.26 10.12 -0.27
C GLY A 284 -6.32 11.49 0.37
N ILE A 285 -6.28 11.48 1.68
CA ILE A 285 -6.15 12.66 2.53
C ILE A 285 -4.94 12.51 3.43
N LYS A 286 -4.32 13.63 3.77
CA LYS A 286 -3.13 13.70 4.61
C LYS A 286 -3.34 14.73 5.72
N VAL A 287 -2.84 14.42 6.91
CA VAL A 287 -2.67 15.38 8.00
C VAL A 287 -1.30 15.17 8.60
N GLY A 288 -0.55 16.26 8.78
CA GLY A 288 0.79 16.20 9.35
C GLY A 288 1.06 17.32 10.35
N TYR A 289 2.12 17.08 11.13
CA TYR A 289 2.60 18.00 12.17
C TYR A 289 4.11 18.07 12.17
N GLN A 290 4.63 19.27 12.09
CA GLN A 290 6.06 19.58 12.09
C GLN A 290 6.54 19.98 13.49
N PHE A 291 7.62 19.33 13.95
CA PHE A 291 8.23 19.56 15.26
C PHE A 291 9.44 20.50 15.20
#